data_c48526d5583297990e6c01049eb9be60
#
_entry.id   c48526d5583297990e6c01049eb9be60
#
_cell.length_a   1.000
_cell.length_b   1.000
_cell.length_c   1.000
_cell.angle_alpha   90.00
_cell.angle_beta   90.00
_cell.angle_gamma   90.00
#
_symmetry.space_group_name_H-M   'P 1'
#
loop_
_entity.id
_entity.type
_entity.pdbx_description
1 polymer ?
#
loop_
_entity_poly.entity_id
_entity_poly.type
_entity_poly.pdbx_seq_one_letter_code
_entity_poly.pdbx_strand_id
1 'polypeptide(L)'
;YNGYAAQTWSNAPNGRCVQISWMAGGLYPEMPFNQQMSIPVELKLKGSGVDAMLTRQPVAELDTLRDTSISVPSKTVSPGAPFVVETEAKLFDVSFAVARGSSKALYIVVRGQLFEIDWALARLKVVNGRPHRVGLVEESVDLPLCSAADVPLTFRLIVDLTSVEIFINDGEVSASFCYLPDGYKYSLVFYGAGDDQLLENFELFELKSIFR
;
A
#
# COMPACT_ATOMS: atom_id res chain seq x y z
N TYR A 1 9.00 7.76 -1.63
CA TYR A 1 8.09 7.59 -0.49
C TYR A 1 8.30 8.68 0.55
N ASN A 2 7.24 9.04 1.29
CA ASN A 2 7.16 10.34 1.98
C ASN A 2 7.53 10.33 3.47
N GLY A 3 7.85 9.18 4.08
CA GLY A 3 8.12 9.10 5.52
C GLY A 3 9.39 9.85 5.93
N TYR A 4 9.25 10.79 6.89
CA TYR A 4 10.35 11.56 7.47
C TYR A 4 10.12 11.80 8.96
N ALA A 5 11.20 12.09 9.70
CA ALA A 5 11.17 12.44 11.13
C ALA A 5 10.32 11.46 11.98
N ALA A 6 10.51 10.17 11.75
CA ALA A 6 9.77 9.12 12.47
C ALA A 6 10.04 9.18 13.98
N GLN A 7 8.98 9.02 14.77
CA GLN A 7 9.03 8.97 16.22
C GLN A 7 8.32 7.72 16.73
N THR A 8 8.75 7.22 17.87
CA THR A 8 8.09 6.11 18.58
C THR A 8 7.43 6.59 19.85
N TRP A 9 6.30 5.96 20.23
CA TRP A 9 5.68 6.21 21.51
C TRP A 9 6.54 5.63 22.64
N SER A 10 6.80 6.42 23.66
CA SER A 10 7.31 5.91 24.93
C SER A 10 6.18 5.21 25.70
N ASN A 11 6.52 4.11 26.37
CA ASN A 11 5.59 3.36 27.23
C ASN A 11 4.32 2.84 26.51
N ALA A 12 4.43 2.46 25.24
CA ALA A 12 3.32 1.80 24.58
C ALA A 12 2.92 0.51 25.36
N PRO A 13 1.63 0.22 25.52
CA PRO A 13 1.18 -0.95 26.25
C PRO A 13 1.76 -2.26 25.72
N ASN A 14 1.92 -3.24 26.58
CA ASN A 14 2.38 -4.60 26.24
C ASN A 14 3.79 -4.66 25.62
N GLY A 15 4.66 -3.70 25.89
CA GLY A 15 6.01 -3.66 25.36
C GLY A 15 6.10 -3.45 23.83
N ARG A 16 5.03 -2.99 23.21
CA ARG A 16 4.98 -2.68 21.78
C ARG A 16 5.89 -1.51 21.45
N CYS A 17 6.47 -1.53 20.28
CA CYS A 17 7.16 -0.40 19.68
C CYS A 17 6.31 0.15 18.53
N VAL A 18 5.61 1.25 18.79
CA VAL A 18 4.72 1.88 17.80
C VAL A 18 5.37 3.14 17.28
N GLN A 19 5.40 3.30 15.96
CA GLN A 19 6.02 4.42 15.26
C GLN A 19 4.99 5.16 14.42
N ILE A 20 5.18 6.47 14.29
CA ILE A 20 4.50 7.32 13.32
C ILE A 20 5.54 8.20 12.61
N SER A 21 5.31 8.54 11.35
CA SER A 21 6.20 9.37 10.54
C SER A 21 5.46 10.58 10.00
N TRP A 22 6.16 11.67 9.83
CA TRP A 22 5.66 12.78 9.05
C TRP A 22 5.75 12.45 7.56
N MET A 23 4.65 12.58 6.84
CA MET A 23 4.61 12.44 5.39
C MET A 23 4.96 13.79 4.74
N ALA A 24 6.25 14.05 4.66
CA ALA A 24 6.79 15.30 4.15
C ALA A 24 6.50 15.49 2.65
N GLY A 25 6.29 16.72 2.24
CA GLY A 25 6.23 17.13 0.83
C GLY A 25 4.88 16.94 0.13
N GLY A 26 3.83 16.56 0.84
CA GLY A 26 2.48 16.61 0.30
C GLY A 26 2.05 18.07 0.05
N LEU A 27 1.51 18.34 -1.13
CA LEU A 27 0.89 19.61 -1.49
C LEU A 27 -0.56 19.37 -1.84
N TYR A 28 -1.45 19.90 -1.02
CA TYR A 28 -2.89 19.65 -1.11
C TYR A 28 -3.67 20.97 -1.18
N PRO A 29 -3.64 21.68 -2.33
CA PRO A 29 -4.16 23.06 -2.44
C PRO A 29 -5.65 23.18 -2.11
N GLU A 30 -6.43 22.10 -2.24
CA GLU A 30 -7.86 22.10 -1.96
C GLU A 30 -8.24 21.51 -0.61
N MET A 31 -7.24 21.13 0.20
CA MET A 31 -7.46 20.55 1.53
C MET A 31 -7.23 21.60 2.63
N PRO A 32 -7.84 21.45 3.79
CA PRO A 32 -7.61 22.35 4.94
C PRO A 32 -6.26 22.12 5.61
N PHE A 33 -5.41 21.27 5.06
CA PHE A 33 -4.06 20.94 5.55
C PHE A 33 -3.09 20.82 4.37
N ASN A 34 -1.82 20.94 4.66
CA ASN A 34 -0.74 20.83 3.67
C ASN A 34 0.17 19.64 3.87
N GLN A 35 0.05 18.97 5.00
CA GLN A 35 0.90 17.83 5.36
C GLN A 35 0.14 16.93 6.31
N GLN A 36 0.58 15.68 6.40
CA GLN A 36 -0.09 14.68 7.23
C GLN A 36 0.91 13.75 7.89
N MET A 37 0.46 13.00 8.87
CA MET A 37 1.20 11.90 9.46
C MET A 37 0.85 10.61 8.74
N SER A 38 1.80 9.65 8.73
CA SER A 38 1.52 8.28 8.33
C SER A 38 0.53 7.62 9.28
N ILE A 39 -0.02 6.49 8.90
CA ILE A 39 -0.69 5.63 9.89
C ILE A 39 0.34 5.15 10.93
N PRO A 40 -0.07 4.90 12.17
CA PRO A 40 0.78 4.26 13.16
C PRO A 40 1.13 2.83 12.75
N VAL A 41 2.39 2.46 12.90
CA VAL A 41 2.89 1.11 12.61
C VAL A 41 3.55 0.50 13.83
N GLU A 42 3.35 -0.78 14.06
CA GLU A 42 4.08 -1.55 15.05
C GLU A 42 5.37 -2.09 14.43
N LEU A 43 6.48 -1.84 15.11
CA LEU A 43 7.80 -2.34 14.73
C LEU A 43 8.06 -3.67 15.40
N LYS A 44 8.46 -4.68 14.63
CA LYS A 44 8.83 -6.01 15.12
C LYS A 44 10.14 -6.47 14.51
N LEU A 45 10.92 -7.23 15.26
CA LEU A 45 12.07 -7.94 14.73
C LEU A 45 11.64 -9.33 14.27
N LYS A 46 11.92 -9.66 13.01
CA LYS A 46 11.75 -10.97 12.40
C LYS A 46 13.12 -11.60 12.19
N GLY A 47 13.27 -12.88 12.53
CA GLY A 47 14.58 -13.53 12.45
C GLY A 47 15.49 -13.24 13.65
N SER A 48 16.76 -13.63 13.55
CA SER A 48 17.76 -13.45 14.61
C SER A 48 19.17 -13.29 14.04
N GLY A 49 20.07 -12.73 14.82
CA GLY A 49 21.48 -12.54 14.42
C GLY A 49 21.60 -11.62 13.20
N VAL A 50 22.41 -12.05 12.22
CA VAL A 50 22.67 -11.28 10.99
C VAL A 50 21.46 -11.22 10.04
N ASP A 51 20.53 -12.14 10.20
CA ASP A 51 19.29 -12.21 9.39
C ASP A 51 18.12 -11.49 10.05
N ALA A 52 18.36 -10.80 11.17
CA ALA A 52 17.34 -10.04 11.83
C ALA A 52 16.88 -8.86 10.97
N MET A 53 15.59 -8.75 10.77
CA MET A 53 14.94 -7.75 9.92
C MET A 53 13.91 -6.98 10.75
N LEU A 54 13.85 -5.66 10.59
CA LEU A 54 12.82 -4.84 11.17
C LEU A 54 11.61 -4.79 10.25
N THR A 55 10.47 -5.27 10.72
CA THR A 55 9.20 -5.19 9.98
C THR A 55 8.35 -4.05 10.53
N ARG A 56 7.47 -3.52 9.67
CA ARG A 56 6.52 -2.45 9.98
C ARG A 56 5.13 -2.91 9.58
N GLN A 57 4.24 -3.06 10.54
CA GLN A 57 2.86 -3.46 10.28
C GLN A 57 1.90 -2.38 10.77
N PRO A 58 0.80 -2.11 10.07
CA PRO A 58 -0.25 -1.26 10.60
C PRO A 58 -0.66 -1.75 11.98
N VAL A 59 -0.88 -0.83 12.92
CA VAL A 59 -1.34 -1.20 14.26
C VAL A 59 -2.70 -1.88 14.18
N ALA A 60 -2.93 -2.90 15.01
CA ALA A 60 -4.18 -3.67 15.01
C ALA A 60 -5.42 -2.83 15.33
N GLU A 61 -5.25 -1.70 15.99
CA GLU A 61 -6.32 -0.75 16.28
C GLU A 61 -7.02 -0.21 15.02
N LEU A 62 -6.33 -0.18 13.86
CA LEU A 62 -6.93 0.20 12.58
C LEU A 62 -8.07 -0.74 12.16
N ASP A 63 -8.01 -2.01 12.56
CA ASP A 63 -9.05 -2.97 12.23
C ASP A 63 -10.40 -2.62 12.87
N THR A 64 -10.40 -1.81 13.93
CA THR A 64 -11.64 -1.31 14.55
C THR A 64 -12.39 -0.29 13.68
N LEU A 65 -11.73 0.27 12.67
CA LEU A 65 -12.33 1.20 11.73
C LEU A 65 -13.01 0.48 10.55
N ARG A 66 -12.80 -0.83 10.40
CA ARG A 66 -13.40 -1.62 9.32
C ARG A 66 -14.92 -1.65 9.45
N ASP A 67 -15.59 -1.46 8.33
CA ASP A 67 -17.07 -1.46 8.22
C ASP A 67 -17.52 -2.56 7.25
N THR A 68 -17.90 -2.19 6.04
CA THR A 68 -18.30 -3.15 5.00
C THR A 68 -17.09 -3.80 4.36
N SER A 69 -17.26 -5.01 3.83
CA SER A 69 -16.18 -5.73 3.18
C SER A 69 -16.59 -6.32 1.84
N ILE A 70 -15.61 -6.43 0.95
CA ILE A 70 -15.66 -7.17 -0.31
C ILE A 70 -14.58 -8.23 -0.24
N SER A 71 -14.94 -9.49 -0.44
CA SER A 71 -13.99 -10.61 -0.43
C SER A 71 -14.10 -11.43 -1.71
N VAL A 72 -12.95 -11.70 -2.33
CA VAL A 72 -12.83 -12.53 -3.53
C VAL A 72 -11.70 -13.54 -3.32
N PRO A 73 -11.99 -14.85 -3.18
CA PRO A 73 -10.97 -15.85 -2.88
C PRO A 73 -9.84 -15.89 -3.91
N SER A 74 -10.20 -15.77 -5.20
CA SER A 74 -9.22 -15.68 -6.28
C SER A 74 -9.78 -14.94 -7.48
N LYS A 75 -8.91 -14.22 -8.18
CA LYS A 75 -9.26 -13.51 -9.42
C LYS A 75 -8.07 -13.47 -10.37
N THR A 76 -8.26 -14.01 -11.58
CA THR A 76 -7.28 -13.83 -12.65
C THR A 76 -7.40 -12.43 -13.24
N VAL A 77 -6.26 -11.78 -13.42
CA VAL A 77 -6.14 -10.48 -14.08
C VAL A 77 -5.20 -10.61 -15.28
N SER A 78 -5.58 -9.99 -16.37
CA SER A 78 -4.82 -9.98 -17.62
C SER A 78 -4.88 -8.61 -18.29
N PRO A 79 -4.05 -8.34 -19.32
CA PRO A 79 -4.07 -7.05 -20.02
C PRO A 79 -5.45 -6.67 -20.58
N GLY A 80 -6.22 -7.66 -21.02
CA GLY A 80 -7.56 -7.46 -21.62
C GLY A 80 -8.73 -7.65 -20.66
N ALA A 81 -8.49 -8.11 -19.43
CA ALA A 81 -9.52 -8.40 -18.43
C ALA A 81 -9.10 -7.90 -17.05
N PRO A 82 -9.23 -6.59 -16.78
CA PRO A 82 -8.91 -6.04 -15.47
C PRO A 82 -9.89 -6.53 -14.40
N PHE A 83 -9.41 -6.58 -13.17
CA PHE A 83 -10.26 -6.71 -12.00
C PHE A 83 -10.58 -5.31 -11.48
N VAL A 84 -11.85 -4.95 -11.57
CA VAL A 84 -12.36 -3.66 -11.12
C VAL A 84 -13.16 -3.87 -9.84
N VAL A 85 -12.79 -3.16 -8.79
CA VAL A 85 -13.51 -3.11 -7.53
C VAL A 85 -14.21 -1.76 -7.44
N GLU A 86 -15.51 -1.76 -7.67
CA GLU A 86 -16.33 -0.57 -7.54
C GLU A 86 -16.67 -0.34 -6.07
N THR A 87 -16.31 0.80 -5.54
CA THR A 87 -16.70 1.27 -4.22
C THR A 87 -16.76 2.80 -4.22
N GLU A 88 -17.69 3.35 -3.46
CA GLU A 88 -17.77 4.79 -3.20
C GLU A 88 -16.93 5.20 -1.98
N ALA A 89 -16.36 4.23 -1.29
CA ALA A 89 -15.51 4.50 -0.15
C ALA A 89 -14.26 5.29 -0.56
N LYS A 90 -13.95 6.31 0.21
CA LYS A 90 -12.74 7.11 0.04
C LYS A 90 -11.59 6.60 0.89
N LEU A 91 -11.91 5.83 1.92
CA LEU A 91 -11.00 5.25 2.90
C LEU A 91 -11.19 3.74 2.89
N PHE A 92 -10.14 2.98 2.64
CA PHE A 92 -10.23 1.53 2.66
C PHE A 92 -8.89 0.86 2.97
N ASP A 93 -9.00 -0.35 3.50
CA ASP A 93 -7.92 -1.27 3.80
C ASP A 93 -8.07 -2.47 2.87
N VAL A 94 -7.10 -2.71 2.02
CA VAL A 94 -7.14 -3.81 1.07
C VAL A 94 -5.96 -4.74 1.25
N SER A 95 -6.22 -6.03 1.21
CA SER A 95 -5.19 -7.07 1.22
C SER A 95 -5.38 -8.05 0.07
N PHE A 96 -4.29 -8.58 -0.44
CA PHE A 96 -4.25 -9.63 -1.46
C PHE A 96 -2.88 -10.28 -1.51
N ALA A 97 -2.82 -11.44 -2.14
CA ALA A 97 -1.57 -12.10 -2.48
C ALA A 97 -1.46 -12.27 -4.00
N VAL A 98 -0.26 -12.20 -4.54
CA VAL A 98 0.01 -12.42 -5.95
C VAL A 98 1.40 -13.00 -6.17
N ALA A 99 1.47 -14.09 -6.96
CA ALA A 99 2.73 -14.64 -7.42
C ALA A 99 3.16 -13.95 -8.73
N ARG A 100 4.46 -13.81 -8.90
CA ARG A 100 5.04 -13.25 -10.13
C ARG A 100 4.64 -14.06 -11.37
N GLY A 101 4.75 -15.40 -11.28
CA GLY A 101 4.60 -16.28 -12.44
C GLY A 101 5.56 -15.89 -13.58
N SER A 102 5.04 -15.91 -14.80
CA SER A 102 5.72 -15.46 -16.03
C SER A 102 5.38 -14.03 -16.45
N SER A 103 4.54 -13.34 -15.68
CA SER A 103 4.10 -11.98 -16.00
C SER A 103 5.24 -10.96 -15.87
N LYS A 104 5.13 -9.87 -16.62
CA LYS A 104 6.10 -8.76 -16.63
C LYS A 104 5.84 -7.76 -15.52
N ALA A 105 4.57 -7.40 -15.32
CA ALA A 105 4.16 -6.44 -14.33
C ALA A 105 2.72 -6.63 -13.89
N LEU A 106 2.41 -6.17 -12.67
CA LEU A 106 1.05 -5.94 -12.20
C LEU A 106 0.86 -4.44 -11.99
N TYR A 107 -0.22 -3.92 -12.53
CA TYR A 107 -0.63 -2.54 -12.35
C TYR A 107 -1.80 -2.44 -11.38
N ILE A 108 -1.72 -1.48 -10.49
CA ILE A 108 -2.75 -1.19 -9.49
C ILE A 108 -3.09 0.29 -9.60
N VAL A 109 -4.35 0.59 -9.93
CA VAL A 109 -4.85 1.97 -9.92
C VAL A 109 -5.66 2.18 -8.66
N VAL A 110 -5.19 3.08 -7.82
CA VAL A 110 -5.85 3.45 -6.56
C VAL A 110 -6.36 4.88 -6.71
N ARG A 111 -7.67 5.04 -6.85
CA ARG A 111 -8.34 6.35 -7.00
C ARG A 111 -7.63 7.28 -8.01
N GLY A 112 -7.21 6.69 -9.14
CA GLY A 112 -6.52 7.40 -10.23
C GLY A 112 -5.00 7.41 -10.14
N GLN A 113 -4.40 7.06 -9.02
CA GLN A 113 -2.95 6.92 -8.92
C GLN A 113 -2.54 5.52 -9.40
N LEU A 114 -1.67 5.46 -10.38
CA LEU A 114 -1.12 4.21 -10.91
C LEU A 114 0.13 3.80 -10.15
N PHE A 115 0.13 2.55 -9.70
CA PHE A 115 1.30 1.83 -9.17
C PHE A 115 1.64 0.69 -10.11
N GLU A 116 2.92 0.45 -10.33
CA GLU A 116 3.44 -0.66 -11.10
C GLU A 116 4.30 -1.54 -10.21
N ILE A 117 3.99 -2.82 -10.16
CA ILE A 117 4.87 -3.86 -9.65
C ILE A 117 5.64 -4.41 -10.83
N ASP A 118 6.88 -3.97 -10.99
CA ASP A 118 7.80 -4.43 -12.02
C ASP A 118 8.52 -5.68 -11.53
N TRP A 119 8.13 -6.83 -12.05
CA TRP A 119 8.68 -8.11 -11.62
C TRP A 119 10.14 -8.34 -12.09
N ALA A 120 10.53 -7.73 -13.20
CA ALA A 120 11.89 -7.89 -13.73
C ALA A 120 12.90 -7.10 -12.89
N LEU A 121 12.53 -5.91 -12.46
CA LEU A 121 13.34 -5.06 -11.61
C LEU A 121 13.15 -5.33 -10.11
N ALA A 122 12.18 -6.18 -9.74
CA ALA A 122 11.75 -6.40 -8.38
C ALA A 122 11.45 -5.07 -7.65
N ARG A 123 10.62 -4.23 -8.26
CA ARG A 123 10.28 -2.90 -7.75
C ARG A 123 8.79 -2.60 -7.81
N LEU A 124 8.30 -1.94 -6.76
CA LEU A 124 7.05 -1.20 -6.79
C LEU A 124 7.36 0.26 -7.05
N LYS A 125 6.71 0.87 -8.02
CA LYS A 125 6.90 2.29 -8.37
C LYS A 125 5.58 3.00 -8.61
N VAL A 126 5.56 4.32 -8.36
CA VAL A 126 4.48 5.22 -8.74
C VAL A 126 4.70 5.63 -10.20
N VAL A 127 3.69 5.43 -11.04
CA VAL A 127 3.78 5.76 -12.47
C VAL A 127 2.99 7.04 -12.73
N ASN A 128 3.65 8.01 -13.40
CA ASN A 128 3.04 9.29 -13.76
C ASN A 128 2.31 9.98 -12.60
N GLY A 129 2.86 9.86 -11.41
CA GLY A 129 2.35 10.57 -10.24
C GLY A 129 2.28 12.07 -10.54
N ARG A 130 1.15 12.71 -10.22
CA ARG A 130 1.12 14.16 -10.24
C ARG A 130 2.14 14.66 -9.24
N PRO A 131 2.97 15.65 -9.59
CA PRO A 131 3.99 16.14 -8.68
C PRO A 131 3.31 16.83 -7.49
N HIS A 132 3.10 16.07 -6.42
CA HIS A 132 2.63 16.61 -5.14
C HIS A 132 3.81 17.07 -4.28
N ARG A 133 5.01 16.92 -4.82
CA ARG A 133 6.25 17.26 -4.14
C ARG A 133 7.20 17.95 -5.10
N VAL A 134 7.78 19.05 -4.65
CA VAL A 134 8.82 19.74 -5.41
C VAL A 134 10.09 18.88 -5.37
N GLY A 135 10.58 18.47 -6.54
CA GLY A 135 11.91 17.86 -6.69
C GLY A 135 11.99 16.34 -6.66
N LEU A 136 10.87 15.58 -6.76
CA LEU A 136 10.93 14.13 -6.90
C LEU A 136 10.96 13.71 -8.36
N VAL A 137 11.89 12.81 -8.65
CA VAL A 137 12.12 12.27 -9.99
C VAL A 137 11.39 10.94 -10.17
N GLU A 138 11.42 10.07 -9.18
CA GLU A 138 10.78 8.75 -9.23
C GLU A 138 10.53 8.23 -7.81
N GLU A 139 9.31 7.79 -7.53
CA GLU A 139 8.98 7.14 -6.27
C GLU A 139 8.90 5.64 -6.48
N SER A 140 9.89 4.93 -5.97
CA SER A 140 9.94 3.47 -6.04
C SER A 140 10.49 2.86 -4.75
N VAL A 141 10.15 1.61 -4.50
CA VAL A 141 10.68 0.79 -3.42
C VAL A 141 11.03 -0.60 -3.95
N ASP A 142 12.13 -1.15 -3.51
CA ASP A 142 12.53 -2.50 -3.86
C ASP A 142 11.59 -3.51 -3.18
N LEU A 143 11.19 -4.53 -3.93
CA LEU A 143 10.41 -5.64 -3.40
C LEU A 143 11.31 -6.58 -2.59
N PRO A 144 10.74 -7.38 -1.68
CA PRO A 144 11.51 -8.41 -0.99
C PRO A 144 12.21 -9.36 -1.97
N LEU A 145 13.48 -9.61 -1.75
CA LEU A 145 14.35 -10.38 -2.66
C LEU A 145 14.02 -11.89 -2.73
N CYS A 146 13.22 -12.40 -1.84
CA CYS A 146 13.11 -13.84 -1.59
C CYS A 146 11.95 -14.53 -2.30
N SER A 147 11.28 -13.93 -3.24
CA SER A 147 10.22 -14.64 -3.93
C SER A 147 10.77 -15.39 -5.14
N ALA A 148 10.93 -16.72 -5.01
CA ALA A 148 10.85 -17.58 -6.18
C ALA A 148 9.59 -17.21 -6.96
N ALA A 149 9.61 -17.35 -8.29
CA ALA A 149 8.52 -16.86 -9.15
C ALA A 149 7.12 -17.35 -8.73
N ASP A 150 7.05 -18.49 -8.08
CA ASP A 150 5.82 -19.14 -7.65
C ASP A 150 5.41 -18.86 -6.20
N VAL A 151 6.24 -18.13 -5.44
CA VAL A 151 5.92 -17.76 -4.06
C VAL A 151 5.17 -16.42 -4.08
N PRO A 152 3.91 -16.39 -3.62
CA PRO A 152 3.15 -15.15 -3.60
C PRO A 152 3.75 -14.12 -2.64
N LEU A 153 3.79 -12.88 -3.06
CA LEU A 153 3.94 -11.75 -2.16
C LEU A 153 2.56 -11.35 -1.63
N THR A 154 2.50 -11.07 -0.34
CA THR A 154 1.30 -10.51 0.28
C THR A 154 1.40 -9.00 0.32
N PHE A 155 0.30 -8.34 0.00
CA PHE A 155 0.18 -6.89 0.02
C PHE A 155 -0.95 -6.47 0.94
N ARG A 156 -0.74 -5.40 1.70
CA ARG A 156 -1.78 -4.65 2.38
C ARG A 156 -1.62 -3.18 2.05
N LEU A 157 -2.68 -2.55 1.56
CA LEU A 157 -2.72 -1.14 1.24
C LEU A 157 -3.73 -0.46 2.15
N ILE A 158 -3.30 0.58 2.86
CA ILE A 158 -4.19 1.48 3.59
C ILE A 158 -4.33 2.75 2.76
N VAL A 159 -5.54 3.04 2.35
CA VAL A 159 -5.86 4.18 1.49
C VAL A 159 -6.64 5.22 2.28
N ASP A 160 -6.08 6.42 2.35
CA ASP A 160 -6.70 7.60 2.92
C ASP A 160 -7.02 8.62 1.81
N LEU A 161 -7.61 9.74 2.17
CA LEU A 161 -8.01 10.80 1.22
C LEU A 161 -6.85 11.26 0.34
N THR A 162 -5.65 11.35 0.89
CA THR A 162 -4.46 11.90 0.22
C THR A 162 -3.21 11.06 0.38
N SER A 163 -3.35 9.80 0.79
CA SER A 163 -2.23 8.88 0.90
C SER A 163 -2.58 7.43 0.57
N VAL A 164 -1.57 6.71 0.13
CA VAL A 164 -1.57 5.24 0.06
C VAL A 164 -0.34 4.75 0.81
N GLU A 165 -0.55 3.90 1.80
CA GLU A 165 0.52 3.23 2.52
C GLU A 165 0.49 1.74 2.20
N ILE A 166 1.62 1.22 1.72
CA ILE A 166 1.74 -0.14 1.19
C ILE A 166 2.66 -0.94 2.10
N PHE A 167 2.21 -2.13 2.47
CA PHE A 167 2.95 -3.10 3.29
C PHE A 167 3.04 -4.41 2.52
N ILE A 168 4.25 -4.95 2.40
CA ILE A 168 4.53 -6.17 1.64
C ILE A 168 5.12 -7.21 2.59
N ASN A 169 4.66 -8.48 2.51
CA ASN A 169 5.11 -9.60 3.34
C ASN A 169 5.11 -9.27 4.84
N ASP A 170 3.94 -8.91 5.36
CA ASP A 170 3.79 -8.51 6.77
C ASP A 170 4.72 -7.35 7.17
N GLY A 171 4.98 -6.44 6.25
CA GLY A 171 5.76 -5.25 6.51
C GLY A 171 7.28 -5.43 6.45
N GLU A 172 7.78 -6.47 5.80
CA GLU A 172 9.20 -6.58 5.43
C GLU A 172 9.61 -5.38 4.57
N VAL A 173 8.71 -4.95 3.70
CA VAL A 173 8.83 -3.70 2.95
C VAL A 173 7.59 -2.86 3.23
N SER A 174 7.80 -1.58 3.46
CA SER A 174 6.73 -0.61 3.60
C SER A 174 7.06 0.70 2.91
N ALA A 175 6.05 1.33 2.33
CA ALA A 175 6.20 2.61 1.65
C ALA A 175 4.93 3.45 1.83
N SER A 176 5.11 4.77 1.96
CA SER A 176 4.02 5.73 2.10
C SER A 176 4.09 6.72 0.94
N PHE A 177 2.98 6.92 0.25
CA PHE A 177 2.88 7.79 -0.91
C PHE A 177 1.78 8.83 -0.68
N CYS A 178 2.14 10.10 -0.84
CA CYS A 178 1.17 11.18 -0.89
C CYS A 178 0.62 11.32 -2.31
N TYR A 179 -0.67 11.57 -2.46
CA TYR A 179 -1.30 11.80 -3.75
C TYR A 179 -2.54 12.69 -3.62
N LEU A 180 -2.99 13.23 -4.75
CA LEU A 180 -4.33 13.82 -4.86
C LEU A 180 -5.17 12.92 -5.75
N PRO A 181 -6.27 12.36 -5.25
CA PRO A 181 -7.12 11.52 -6.06
C PRO A 181 -7.73 12.31 -7.21
N ASP A 182 -7.81 11.67 -8.37
CA ASP A 182 -8.60 12.17 -9.49
C ASP A 182 -10.06 11.76 -9.33
N GLY A 183 -10.97 12.46 -9.97
CA GLY A 183 -12.39 12.14 -10.01
C GLY A 183 -12.71 10.89 -10.84
N TYR A 184 -11.91 9.82 -10.67
CA TYR A 184 -12.13 8.56 -11.36
C TYR A 184 -13.34 7.83 -10.80
N LYS A 185 -14.08 7.20 -11.70
CA LYS A 185 -15.25 6.41 -11.37
C LYS A 185 -14.92 5.18 -10.52
N TYR A 186 -13.75 4.57 -10.74
CA TYR A 186 -13.33 3.34 -10.07
C TYR A 186 -12.37 3.64 -8.93
N SER A 187 -12.60 3.02 -7.79
CA SER A 187 -11.74 3.20 -6.62
C SER A 187 -10.48 2.37 -6.68
N LEU A 188 -10.56 1.14 -7.21
CA LEU A 188 -9.44 0.21 -7.26
C LEU A 188 -9.53 -0.68 -8.51
N VAL A 189 -8.44 -0.71 -9.30
CA VAL A 189 -8.35 -1.53 -10.50
C VAL A 189 -7.02 -2.27 -10.55
N PHE A 190 -7.06 -3.55 -10.89
CA PHE A 190 -5.88 -4.37 -11.14
C PHE A 190 -5.86 -4.82 -12.59
N TYR A 191 -4.70 -4.77 -13.24
CA TYR A 191 -4.49 -5.36 -14.55
C TYR A 191 -3.03 -5.81 -14.74
N GLY A 192 -2.83 -6.89 -15.50
CA GLY A 192 -1.50 -7.43 -15.77
C GLY A 192 -0.87 -6.87 -17.04
N ALA A 193 0.44 -7.03 -17.16
CA ALA A 193 1.18 -6.85 -18.41
C ALA A 193 1.95 -8.13 -18.76
N GLY A 194 1.67 -8.69 -19.91
CA GLY A 194 2.20 -9.99 -20.33
C GLY A 194 1.20 -11.12 -20.06
N ASP A 195 1.61 -12.11 -19.30
CA ASP A 195 0.77 -13.27 -18.98
C ASP A 195 -0.22 -12.96 -17.85
N ASP A 196 -1.20 -13.83 -17.73
CA ASP A 196 -2.21 -13.77 -16.66
C ASP A 196 -1.56 -13.91 -15.29
N GLN A 197 -2.11 -13.18 -14.33
CA GLN A 197 -1.73 -13.28 -12.92
C GLN A 197 -2.93 -13.63 -12.06
N LEU A 198 -2.71 -14.47 -11.06
CA LEU A 198 -3.71 -14.83 -10.09
C LEU A 198 -3.54 -13.96 -8.84
N LEU A 199 -4.55 -13.16 -8.55
CA LEU A 199 -4.70 -12.54 -7.24
C LEU A 199 -5.45 -13.53 -6.35
N GLU A 200 -4.96 -13.73 -5.14
CA GLU A 200 -5.55 -14.64 -4.15
C GLU A 200 -5.87 -13.88 -2.87
N ASN A 201 -6.86 -14.37 -2.15
CA ASN A 201 -7.24 -13.85 -0.84
C ASN A 201 -7.47 -12.33 -0.85
N PHE A 202 -8.14 -11.84 -1.90
CA PHE A 202 -8.47 -10.42 -1.97
C PHE A 202 -9.56 -10.09 -0.96
N GLU A 203 -9.24 -9.12 -0.08
CA GLU A 203 -10.19 -8.53 0.87
C GLU A 203 -10.05 -7.02 0.83
N LEU A 204 -11.17 -6.33 0.74
CA LEU A 204 -11.26 -4.87 0.90
C LEU A 204 -12.25 -4.57 2.01
N PHE A 205 -11.83 -3.79 2.98
CA PHE A 205 -12.68 -3.23 4.03
C PHE A 205 -12.81 -1.72 3.81
N GLU A 206 -14.01 -1.22 3.74
CA GLU A 206 -14.25 0.22 3.85
C GLU A 206 -13.95 0.67 5.27
N LEU A 207 -13.35 1.85 5.41
CA LEU A 207 -12.95 2.36 6.72
C LEU A 207 -13.83 3.54 7.13
N LYS A 208 -14.20 3.56 8.40
CA LYS A 208 -14.83 4.72 9.03
C LYS A 208 -13.83 5.82 9.24
N SER A 209 -14.25 7.07 9.05
CA SER A 209 -13.44 8.22 9.44
C SER A 209 -13.32 8.30 10.97
N ILE A 210 -12.13 8.62 11.46
CA ILE A 210 -11.90 8.97 12.87
C ILE A 210 -12.37 10.40 13.19
N PHE A 211 -12.58 11.22 12.17
CA PHE A 211 -13.13 12.56 12.30
C PHE A 211 -14.65 12.52 12.12
N ARG A 212 -15.36 13.13 13.06
CA ARG A 212 -16.82 13.29 13.03
C ARG A 212 -17.19 14.62 12.37
#